data_5b3a4a9ee329835c6806301bfc59c5c0
#
_entry.id   5b3a4a9ee329835c6806301bfc59c5c0
#
_cell.length_a   1.000
_cell.length_b   1.000
_cell.length_c   1.000
_cell.angle_alpha   90.00
_cell.angle_beta   90.00
_cell.angle_gamma   90.00
#
_symmetry.space_group_name_H-M   'P 1'
#
loop_
_entity.id
_entity.type
_entity.pdbx_description
1 polymer ?
#
loop_
_entity_poly.entity_id
_entity_poly.type
_entity_poly.pdbx_seq_one_letter_code
_entity_poly.pdbx_strand_id
1 'polypeptide(L)'
;LHRIETDYLADSIGNIGCLHVLGNCTGNYSYQLEKVEFLPGTDLKHDNYGVEAGLVQNVYSGSAVRKQYDVAKLQHAIAQLSVEHTVDNMIYAADVSYWSVAANRNLYELSEQFVQIVRELYEIVNKRFEEGAISKTDVLMVQNRLKEAELQLNTNSTNYKTALQSLNIMMGVEPDAAVVLTDSIQKVLWVPKQEGLNKALERRADYQSAIMGIEMAKLQTDMARSKYLPQLAVGIKEKYGTTLLNVDGKAQWATTAYAQINIPVFHWGEMRQNVRLSRTQEWTKELERSQLKDQVSKELNNAWVNVIEISKKLESVYSSLDIAKDNLTLNTFSYNEGKLPIIDVLSAQVSWLQAYTNVVSVNYQYKVALAEYAKALGGTDR
;
A
#
# COMPACT_ATOMS: atom_id res chain seq x y z
N LEU A 1 15.65 16.87 65.55
CA LEU A 1 15.35 16.33 64.21
C LEU A 1 14.02 16.93 63.78
N HIS A 2 14.06 18.05 63.07
CA HIS A 2 12.89 18.68 62.51
C HIS A 2 12.58 18.11 61.15
N ARG A 3 11.36 17.65 60.97
CA ARG A 3 10.82 17.09 59.74
C ARG A 3 10.35 18.25 58.85
N ILE A 4 10.92 18.39 57.68
CA ILE A 4 10.43 19.31 56.66
C ILE A 4 9.35 18.54 55.90
N GLU A 5 8.09 18.94 56.08
CA GLU A 5 7.00 18.47 55.21
C GLU A 5 6.87 19.44 54.03
N THR A 6 7.22 18.96 52.86
CA THR A 6 7.01 19.67 51.61
C THR A 6 5.78 19.11 50.94
N ASP A 7 4.68 19.85 50.95
CA ASP A 7 3.52 19.55 50.08
C ASP A 7 3.81 20.05 48.68
N TYR A 8 4.08 19.11 47.78
CA TYR A 8 4.20 19.39 46.33
C TYR A 8 2.82 19.44 45.69
N LEU A 9 2.33 20.62 45.40
CA LEU A 9 1.30 20.81 44.35
C LEU A 9 2.00 21.23 43.05
N ALA A 10 2.43 20.23 42.30
CA ALA A 10 2.96 20.45 40.95
C ALA A 10 1.82 20.37 39.93
N ASP A 11 1.18 21.50 39.64
CA ASP A 11 0.39 21.62 38.42
C ASP A 11 1.32 21.99 37.28
N SER A 12 1.69 20.94 36.49
CA SER A 12 2.41 21.13 35.22
C SER A 12 1.41 21.55 34.15
N ILE A 13 1.31 22.84 33.87
CA ILE A 13 0.60 23.32 32.68
C ILE A 13 1.61 23.50 31.56
N GLY A 14 1.44 22.64 30.55
CA GLY A 14 1.73 22.82 29.13
C GLY A 14 3.09 23.37 28.71
N ASN A 15 3.86 22.50 28.03
CA ASN A 15 4.94 22.91 27.15
C ASN A 15 4.44 23.97 26.14
N ILE A 16 4.85 25.21 26.30
CA ILE A 16 4.72 26.23 25.26
C ILE A 16 5.76 25.88 24.19
N GLY A 17 5.28 25.48 22.99
CA GLY A 17 6.14 25.11 21.88
C GLY A 17 7.07 26.24 21.49
N CYS A 18 8.36 26.04 21.66
CA CYS A 18 9.39 26.89 21.11
C CYS A 18 9.72 26.46 19.70
N LEU A 19 9.83 27.45 18.81
CA LEU A 19 10.30 27.28 17.44
C LEU A 19 11.71 26.67 17.45
N HIS A 20 11.89 25.48 16.87
CA HIS A 20 13.18 24.82 16.76
C HIS A 20 14.12 25.55 15.81
N VAL A 21 14.96 26.39 16.34
CA VAL A 21 16.19 26.82 15.67
C VAL A 21 17.34 26.64 16.64
N LEU A 22 18.06 25.51 16.50
CA LEU A 22 19.37 25.21 17.12
C LEU A 22 19.47 25.14 18.65
N GLY A 23 18.42 24.69 19.37
CA GLY A 23 18.53 24.47 20.81
C GLY A 23 17.20 24.02 21.45
N ASN A 24 17.26 23.32 22.57
CA ASN A 24 16.07 23.02 23.36
C ASN A 24 15.72 24.22 24.24
N CYS A 25 14.59 24.87 23.97
CA CYS A 25 14.02 25.87 24.89
C CYS A 25 13.12 25.15 25.91
N THR A 26 13.35 25.36 27.19
CA THR A 26 12.45 24.91 28.26
C THR A 26 11.90 26.12 28.98
N GLY A 27 10.56 26.27 29.03
CA GLY A 27 9.89 27.25 29.86
C GLY A 27 9.15 26.49 30.98
N ASN A 28 9.48 26.76 32.23
CA ASN A 28 8.79 26.19 33.36
C ASN A 28 8.31 27.32 34.26
N TYR A 29 7.09 27.24 34.75
CA TYR A 29 6.70 28.01 35.92
C TYR A 29 6.41 27.02 37.07
N SER A 30 6.81 27.43 38.28
CA SER A 30 6.56 26.64 39.47
C SER A 30 6.01 27.53 40.58
N TYR A 31 5.03 27.04 41.30
CA TYR A 31 4.52 27.61 42.52
C TYR A 31 4.81 26.62 43.65
N GLN A 32 5.57 27.06 44.65
CA GLN A 32 5.86 26.26 45.80
C GLN A 32 5.47 27.04 47.06
N LEU A 33 4.61 26.43 47.87
CA LEU A 33 4.33 26.86 49.22
C LEU A 33 5.33 26.16 50.17
N GLU A 34 6.23 26.92 50.73
CA GLU A 34 7.24 26.38 51.63
C GLU A 34 7.09 27.05 53.02
N LYS A 35 6.90 26.23 54.03
CA LYS A 35 6.89 26.67 55.42
C LYS A 35 8.28 26.46 56.02
N VAL A 36 9.00 27.53 56.31
CA VAL A 36 10.31 27.45 56.95
C VAL A 36 10.19 27.89 58.40
N GLU A 37 10.42 26.99 59.36
CA GLU A 37 10.51 27.29 60.78
C GLU A 37 11.96 27.62 61.12
N PHE A 38 12.25 28.90 61.47
CA PHE A 38 13.59 29.34 61.89
C PHE A 38 13.79 29.37 63.35
N LEU A 39 12.72 29.44 64.15
CA LEU A 39 12.76 29.49 65.59
C LEU A 39 11.49 28.85 66.17
N PRO A 40 11.55 28.25 67.39
CA PRO A 40 10.37 27.71 68.02
C PRO A 40 9.32 28.81 68.24
N GLY A 41 8.21 28.72 67.54
CA GLY A 41 7.08 29.61 67.65
C GLY A 41 6.91 30.71 66.61
N THR A 42 7.76 30.76 65.58
CA THR A 42 7.58 31.68 64.43
C THR A 42 7.33 30.89 63.14
N ASP A 43 6.08 30.85 62.68
CA ASP A 43 5.68 30.35 61.38
C ASP A 43 5.85 31.43 60.30
N LEU A 44 6.94 31.42 59.56
CA LEU A 44 7.07 32.24 58.35
C LEU A 44 6.50 31.49 57.18
N LYS A 45 5.32 31.88 56.76
CA LYS A 45 4.75 31.41 55.49
C LYS A 45 5.34 32.24 54.38
N HIS A 46 6.10 31.59 53.51
CA HIS A 46 6.66 32.21 52.32
C HIS A 46 6.08 31.57 51.07
N ASP A 47 5.39 32.36 50.29
CA ASP A 47 4.91 31.92 48.95
C ASP A 47 6.04 32.08 47.96
N ASN A 48 6.54 30.95 47.42
CA ASN A 48 7.52 30.98 46.36
C ASN A 48 6.83 30.85 45.03
N TYR A 49 6.99 31.83 44.21
CA TYR A 49 6.54 31.79 42.82
C TYR A 49 7.67 32.23 41.90
N GLY A 50 7.70 31.65 40.67
CA GLY A 50 8.69 32.05 39.72
C GLY A 50 8.36 31.53 38.31
N VAL A 51 8.85 32.28 37.32
CA VAL A 51 8.85 31.91 35.92
C VAL A 51 10.29 31.74 35.50
N GLU A 52 10.62 30.63 34.88
CA GLU A 52 11.97 30.34 34.36
C GLU A 52 11.90 30.08 32.87
N ALA A 53 12.76 30.75 32.11
CA ALA A 53 13.02 30.47 30.71
C ALA A 53 14.50 30.12 30.52
N GLY A 54 14.80 29.04 29.80
CA GLY A 54 16.18 28.62 29.61
C GLY A 54 16.44 28.12 28.21
N LEU A 55 17.67 28.37 27.73
CA LEU A 55 18.21 27.81 26.51
C LEU A 55 19.34 26.86 26.87
N VAL A 56 19.26 25.60 26.41
CA VAL A 56 20.30 24.58 26.60
C VAL A 56 20.80 24.10 25.26
N GLN A 57 22.10 24.19 25.06
CA GLN A 57 22.78 23.69 23.86
C GLN A 57 23.67 22.49 24.21
N ASN A 58 23.40 21.36 23.60
CA ASN A 58 24.30 20.21 23.65
C ASN A 58 25.53 20.48 22.77
N VAL A 59 26.70 20.62 23.39
CA VAL A 59 27.98 20.85 22.69
C VAL A 59 28.57 19.52 22.23
N TYR A 60 28.47 18.49 23.07
CA TYR A 60 28.91 17.15 22.78
C TYR A 60 27.98 16.11 23.41
N SER A 61 27.51 15.15 22.61
CA SER A 61 26.58 14.09 23.03
C SER A 61 27.00 12.71 22.48
N GLY A 62 28.34 12.47 22.38
CA GLY A 62 28.84 11.24 21.78
C GLY A 62 28.41 11.06 20.31
N SER A 63 28.20 12.14 19.57
CA SER A 63 27.66 12.18 18.20
C SER A 63 26.19 11.75 18.06
N ALA A 64 25.44 11.58 19.17
CA ALA A 64 24.04 11.12 19.13
C ALA A 64 23.16 12.06 18.30
N VAL A 65 23.30 13.39 18.43
CA VAL A 65 22.53 14.40 17.67
C VAL A 65 22.77 14.28 16.16
N ARG A 66 24.03 14.13 15.74
CA ARG A 66 24.36 13.94 14.32
C ARG A 66 23.78 12.64 13.77
N LYS A 67 23.91 11.54 14.51
CA LYS A 67 23.34 10.24 14.12
C LYS A 67 21.81 10.28 14.08
N GLN A 68 21.17 11.04 14.99
CA GLN A 68 19.72 11.25 14.94
C GLN A 68 19.30 12.00 13.66
N TYR A 69 20.08 12.99 13.24
CA TYR A 69 19.86 13.67 11.96
C TYR A 69 20.00 12.69 10.78
N ASP A 70 21.04 11.84 10.76
CA ASP A 70 21.26 10.85 9.72
C ASP A 70 20.12 9.81 9.69
N VAL A 71 19.62 9.37 10.85
CA VAL A 71 18.42 8.53 10.96
C VAL A 71 17.21 9.21 10.36
N ALA A 72 16.96 10.48 10.67
CA ALA A 72 15.83 11.23 10.12
C ALA A 72 15.93 11.38 8.59
N LYS A 73 17.15 11.57 8.07
CA LYS A 73 17.41 11.62 6.62
C LYS A 73 17.11 10.27 5.95
N LEU A 74 17.52 9.16 6.55
CA LEU A 74 17.18 7.82 6.05
C LEU A 74 15.68 7.53 6.14
N GLN A 75 15.01 7.95 7.22
CA GLN A 75 13.55 7.83 7.33
C GLN A 75 12.82 8.59 6.22
N HIS A 76 13.29 9.80 5.89
CA HIS A 76 12.74 10.55 4.75
C HIS A 76 12.92 9.80 3.43
N ALA A 77 14.13 9.26 3.16
CA ALA A 77 14.39 8.48 1.95
C ALA A 77 13.55 7.20 1.89
N ILE A 78 13.40 6.47 3.00
CA ILE A 78 12.51 5.30 3.11
C ILE A 78 11.06 5.69 2.83
N ALA A 79 10.58 6.84 3.33
CA ALA A 79 9.24 7.31 3.06
C ALA A 79 9.03 7.63 1.56
N GLN A 80 10.03 8.21 0.89
CA GLN A 80 9.99 8.42 -0.57
C GLN A 80 9.89 7.09 -1.34
N LEU A 81 10.72 6.10 -0.99
CA LEU A 81 10.64 4.76 -1.59
C LEU A 81 9.29 4.06 -1.30
N SER A 82 8.69 4.30 -0.14
CA SER A 82 7.35 3.80 0.16
C SER A 82 6.28 4.42 -0.73
N VAL A 83 6.40 5.71 -1.08
CA VAL A 83 5.53 6.35 -2.08
C VAL A 83 5.71 5.69 -3.44
N GLU A 84 6.95 5.48 -3.90
CA GLU A 84 7.24 4.82 -5.18
C GLU A 84 6.64 3.41 -5.22
N HIS A 85 6.84 2.61 -4.18
CA HIS A 85 6.23 1.29 -4.08
C HIS A 85 4.69 1.33 -4.13
N THR A 86 4.09 2.33 -3.49
CA THR A 86 2.62 2.53 -3.52
C THR A 86 2.16 2.89 -4.93
N VAL A 87 2.88 3.76 -5.63
CA VAL A 87 2.59 4.13 -7.02
C VAL A 87 2.67 2.91 -7.94
N ASP A 88 3.69 2.07 -7.82
CA ASP A 88 3.81 0.83 -8.61
C ASP A 88 2.63 -0.13 -8.37
N ASN A 89 2.20 -0.25 -7.10
CA ASN A 89 1.00 -1.03 -6.77
C ASN A 89 -0.28 -0.43 -7.36
N MET A 90 -0.41 0.90 -7.38
CA MET A 90 -1.55 1.60 -7.98
C MET A 90 -1.57 1.45 -9.50
N ILE A 91 -0.43 1.52 -10.18
CA ILE A 91 -0.33 1.28 -11.62
C ILE A 91 -0.78 -0.14 -11.95
N TYR A 92 -0.28 -1.13 -11.22
CA TYR A 92 -0.73 -2.52 -11.39
C TYR A 92 -2.25 -2.67 -11.18
N ALA A 93 -2.79 -2.08 -10.14
CA ALA A 93 -4.23 -2.13 -9.87
C ALA A 93 -5.05 -1.44 -10.97
N ALA A 94 -4.55 -0.32 -11.50
CA ALA A 94 -5.16 0.40 -12.61
C ALA A 94 -5.16 -0.44 -13.89
N ASP A 95 -4.04 -1.10 -14.23
CA ASP A 95 -3.95 -2.00 -15.37
C ASP A 95 -4.94 -3.16 -15.26
N VAL A 96 -5.01 -3.81 -14.08
CA VAL A 96 -5.97 -4.91 -13.82
C VAL A 96 -7.41 -4.43 -13.99
N SER A 97 -7.75 -3.27 -13.44
CA SER A 97 -9.09 -2.69 -13.54
C SER A 97 -9.43 -2.31 -14.99
N TYR A 98 -8.51 -1.66 -15.70
CA TYR A 98 -8.68 -1.28 -17.10
C TYR A 98 -8.96 -2.50 -18.00
N TRP A 99 -8.13 -3.53 -17.91
CA TRP A 99 -8.30 -4.76 -18.69
C TRP A 99 -9.53 -5.56 -18.28
N SER A 100 -9.96 -5.46 -17.03
CA SER A 100 -11.23 -6.03 -16.56
C SER A 100 -12.42 -5.35 -17.26
N VAL A 101 -12.42 -4.02 -17.38
CA VAL A 101 -13.47 -3.29 -18.12
C VAL A 101 -13.46 -3.70 -19.59
N ALA A 102 -12.28 -3.76 -20.22
CA ALA A 102 -12.15 -4.16 -21.62
C ALA A 102 -12.66 -5.60 -21.88
N ALA A 103 -12.39 -6.54 -20.95
CA ALA A 103 -12.90 -7.90 -21.01
C ALA A 103 -14.42 -7.96 -20.89
N ASN A 104 -14.99 -7.29 -19.88
CA ASN A 104 -16.43 -7.27 -19.67
C ASN A 104 -17.18 -6.57 -20.81
N ARG A 105 -16.59 -5.53 -21.40
CA ARG A 105 -17.14 -4.90 -22.61
C ARG A 105 -17.22 -5.89 -23.79
N ASN A 106 -16.15 -6.64 -24.04
CA ASN A 106 -16.14 -7.66 -25.11
C ASN A 106 -17.20 -8.76 -24.86
N LEU A 107 -17.37 -9.21 -23.61
CA LEU A 107 -18.39 -10.19 -23.26
C LEU A 107 -19.80 -9.62 -23.39
N TYR A 108 -20.01 -8.35 -23.09
CA TYR A 108 -21.27 -7.66 -23.32
C TYR A 108 -21.61 -7.58 -24.80
N GLU A 109 -20.68 -7.07 -25.65
CA GLU A 109 -20.83 -6.98 -27.10
C GLU A 109 -21.07 -8.36 -27.75
N LEU A 110 -20.35 -9.40 -27.28
CA LEU A 110 -20.60 -10.79 -27.70
C LEU A 110 -22.03 -11.24 -27.37
N SER A 111 -22.51 -10.92 -26.17
CA SER A 111 -23.84 -11.34 -25.74
C SER A 111 -24.95 -10.63 -26.54
N GLU A 112 -24.78 -9.37 -26.92
CA GLU A 112 -25.70 -8.66 -27.81
C GLU A 112 -25.79 -9.36 -29.17
N GLN A 113 -24.64 -9.67 -29.78
CA GLN A 113 -24.58 -10.40 -31.05
C GLN A 113 -25.20 -11.79 -30.94
N PHE A 114 -24.93 -12.49 -29.82
CA PHE A 114 -25.47 -13.84 -29.62
C PHE A 114 -26.99 -13.85 -29.47
N VAL A 115 -27.58 -12.92 -28.73
CA VAL A 115 -29.05 -12.77 -28.63
C VAL A 115 -29.66 -12.55 -30.02
N GLN A 116 -29.02 -11.75 -30.87
CA GLN A 116 -29.51 -11.50 -32.23
C GLN A 116 -29.45 -12.77 -33.09
N ILE A 117 -28.35 -13.54 -33.04
CA ILE A 117 -28.20 -14.81 -33.74
C ILE A 117 -29.28 -15.83 -33.33
N VAL A 118 -29.54 -15.95 -32.00
CA VAL A 118 -30.55 -16.88 -31.49
C VAL A 118 -31.96 -16.41 -31.83
N ARG A 119 -32.23 -15.10 -31.86
CA ARG A 119 -33.52 -14.54 -32.25
C ARG A 119 -33.81 -14.83 -33.72
N GLU A 120 -32.87 -14.65 -34.60
CA GLU A 120 -33.02 -15.00 -36.05
C GLU A 120 -33.30 -16.51 -36.21
N LEU A 121 -32.58 -17.36 -35.47
CA LEU A 121 -32.86 -18.79 -35.48
C LEU A 121 -34.28 -19.11 -34.97
N TYR A 122 -34.75 -18.44 -33.93
CA TYR A 122 -36.13 -18.61 -33.43
C TYR A 122 -37.16 -18.26 -34.47
N GLU A 123 -36.98 -17.16 -35.20
CA GLU A 123 -37.91 -16.74 -36.27
C GLU A 123 -37.96 -17.81 -37.43
N ILE A 124 -36.80 -18.34 -37.81
CA ILE A 124 -36.72 -19.40 -38.83
C ILE A 124 -37.44 -20.67 -38.37
N VAL A 125 -37.19 -21.08 -37.12
CA VAL A 125 -37.78 -22.29 -36.55
C VAL A 125 -39.28 -22.12 -36.34
N ASN A 126 -39.75 -20.96 -35.89
CA ASN A 126 -41.18 -20.70 -35.74
C ASN A 126 -41.94 -20.74 -37.08
N LYS A 127 -41.37 -20.15 -38.14
CA LYS A 127 -41.94 -20.20 -39.46
C LYS A 127 -42.04 -21.63 -40.01
N ARG A 128 -40.99 -22.47 -39.86
CA ARG A 128 -41.04 -23.87 -40.27
C ARG A 128 -42.06 -24.69 -39.47
N PHE A 129 -42.35 -24.35 -38.21
CA PHE A 129 -43.39 -24.95 -37.41
C PHE A 129 -44.79 -24.55 -37.94
N GLU A 130 -45.00 -23.30 -38.29
CA GLU A 130 -46.26 -22.81 -38.91
C GLU A 130 -46.52 -23.50 -40.26
N GLU A 131 -45.48 -23.83 -41.00
CA GLU A 131 -45.53 -24.62 -42.25
C GLU A 131 -45.71 -26.13 -42.00
N GLY A 132 -45.72 -26.60 -40.73
CA GLY A 132 -45.86 -28.00 -40.36
C GLY A 132 -44.60 -28.87 -40.60
N ALA A 133 -43.45 -28.25 -40.86
CA ALA A 133 -42.20 -28.94 -41.21
C ALA A 133 -41.43 -29.47 -39.99
N ILE A 134 -41.68 -28.94 -38.77
CA ILE A 134 -40.95 -29.30 -37.54
C ILE A 134 -41.88 -29.44 -36.35
N SER A 135 -41.35 -29.97 -35.23
CA SER A 135 -42.12 -30.23 -34.01
C SER A 135 -42.25 -28.98 -33.12
N LYS A 136 -43.32 -28.89 -32.29
CA LYS A 136 -43.44 -27.86 -31.25
C LYS A 136 -42.25 -27.92 -30.23
N THR A 137 -41.73 -29.09 -30.01
CA THR A 137 -40.54 -29.29 -29.11
C THR A 137 -39.36 -28.52 -29.61
N ASP A 138 -39.08 -28.50 -30.91
CA ASP A 138 -37.97 -27.73 -31.50
C ASP A 138 -38.13 -26.24 -31.29
N VAL A 139 -39.34 -25.71 -31.45
CA VAL A 139 -39.66 -24.29 -31.14
C VAL A 139 -39.39 -23.96 -29.67
N LEU A 140 -39.83 -24.80 -28.76
CA LEU A 140 -39.66 -24.60 -27.32
C LEU A 140 -38.18 -24.64 -26.91
N MET A 141 -37.38 -25.51 -27.56
CA MET A 141 -35.91 -25.58 -27.32
C MET A 141 -35.22 -24.27 -27.72
N VAL A 142 -35.51 -23.74 -28.89
CA VAL A 142 -34.92 -22.47 -29.35
C VAL A 142 -35.44 -21.28 -28.54
N GLN A 143 -36.73 -21.29 -28.15
CA GLN A 143 -37.30 -20.28 -27.29
C GLN A 143 -36.62 -20.25 -25.91
N ASN A 144 -36.37 -21.41 -25.31
CA ASN A 144 -35.62 -21.50 -24.06
C ASN A 144 -34.19 -20.94 -24.24
N ARG A 145 -33.53 -21.31 -25.35
CA ARG A 145 -32.19 -20.79 -25.67
C ARG A 145 -32.16 -19.27 -25.80
N LEU A 146 -33.17 -18.69 -26.40
CA LEU A 146 -33.29 -17.21 -26.48
C LEU A 146 -33.40 -16.59 -25.10
N LYS A 147 -34.22 -17.18 -24.20
CA LYS A 147 -34.33 -16.67 -22.82
C LYS A 147 -33.01 -16.79 -22.02
N GLU A 148 -32.28 -17.88 -22.20
CA GLU A 148 -30.94 -18.04 -21.62
C GLU A 148 -29.95 -16.98 -22.14
N ALA A 149 -29.99 -16.69 -23.47
CA ALA A 149 -29.14 -15.67 -24.08
C ALA A 149 -29.48 -14.24 -23.57
N GLU A 150 -30.78 -13.92 -23.43
CA GLU A 150 -31.24 -12.63 -22.87
C GLU A 150 -30.81 -12.48 -21.38
N LEU A 151 -30.89 -13.55 -20.59
CA LEU A 151 -30.41 -13.56 -19.21
C LEU A 151 -28.88 -13.31 -19.13
N GLN A 152 -28.12 -13.99 -20.00
CA GLN A 152 -26.66 -13.79 -20.07
C GLN A 152 -26.28 -12.37 -20.49
N LEU A 153 -27.03 -11.79 -21.44
CA LEU A 153 -26.83 -10.39 -21.85
C LEU A 153 -27.03 -9.43 -20.66
N ASN A 154 -28.10 -9.59 -19.89
CA ASN A 154 -28.37 -8.79 -18.70
C ASN A 154 -27.23 -8.92 -17.67
N THR A 155 -26.74 -10.14 -17.44
CA THR A 155 -25.62 -10.39 -16.53
C THR A 155 -24.34 -9.70 -17.01
N ASN A 156 -23.99 -9.85 -18.28
CA ASN A 156 -22.78 -9.23 -18.84
C ASN A 156 -22.88 -7.70 -18.91
N SER A 157 -24.10 -7.14 -19.16
CA SER A 157 -24.34 -5.70 -19.07
C SER A 157 -24.09 -5.17 -17.66
N THR A 158 -24.56 -5.88 -16.64
CA THR A 158 -24.32 -5.51 -15.23
C THR A 158 -22.84 -5.59 -14.87
N ASN A 159 -22.17 -6.66 -15.27
CA ASN A 159 -20.74 -6.84 -15.01
C ASN A 159 -19.89 -5.72 -15.67
N TYR A 160 -20.22 -5.36 -16.92
CA TYR A 160 -19.56 -4.27 -17.60
C TYR A 160 -19.74 -2.93 -16.89
N LYS A 161 -20.99 -2.58 -16.50
CA LYS A 161 -21.30 -1.36 -15.74
C LYS A 161 -20.55 -1.31 -14.41
N THR A 162 -20.58 -2.40 -13.65
CA THR A 162 -19.88 -2.48 -12.34
C THR A 162 -18.36 -2.36 -12.50
N ALA A 163 -17.79 -3.00 -13.49
CA ALA A 163 -16.35 -2.87 -13.78
C ALA A 163 -15.99 -1.43 -14.16
N LEU A 164 -16.80 -0.76 -14.98
CA LEU A 164 -16.61 0.63 -15.38
C LEU A 164 -16.70 1.58 -14.18
N GLN A 165 -17.68 1.39 -13.30
CA GLN A 165 -17.81 2.18 -12.06
C GLN A 165 -16.57 2.00 -11.16
N SER A 166 -16.04 0.78 -11.05
CA SER A 166 -14.83 0.52 -10.27
C SER A 166 -13.60 1.25 -10.84
N LEU A 167 -13.47 1.28 -12.17
CA LEU A 167 -12.40 2.02 -12.85
C LEU A 167 -12.57 3.54 -12.65
N ASN A 168 -13.80 4.06 -12.78
CA ASN A 168 -14.10 5.47 -12.56
C ASN A 168 -13.73 5.94 -11.15
N ILE A 169 -14.08 5.16 -10.12
CA ILE A 169 -13.69 5.42 -8.73
C ILE A 169 -12.17 5.46 -8.58
N MET A 170 -11.46 4.52 -9.21
CA MET A 170 -10.00 4.47 -9.17
C MET A 170 -9.36 5.70 -9.84
N MET A 171 -9.95 6.22 -10.90
CA MET A 171 -9.53 7.47 -11.57
C MET A 171 -9.93 8.74 -10.80
N GLY A 172 -10.70 8.62 -9.73
CA GLY A 172 -11.17 9.77 -8.96
C GLY A 172 -12.29 10.58 -9.64
N VAL A 173 -13.00 9.96 -10.61
CA VAL A 173 -14.17 10.56 -11.26
C VAL A 173 -15.47 9.96 -10.73
N GLU A 174 -16.61 10.58 -11.06
CA GLU A 174 -17.91 10.05 -10.64
C GLU A 174 -18.15 8.63 -11.17
N PRO A 175 -18.75 7.72 -10.36
CA PRO A 175 -18.93 6.32 -10.75
C PRO A 175 -19.68 6.15 -12.08
N ASP A 176 -20.63 7.02 -12.37
CA ASP A 176 -21.47 6.97 -13.58
C ASP A 176 -20.92 7.84 -14.73
N ALA A 177 -19.70 8.36 -14.61
CA ALA A 177 -19.06 9.14 -15.65
C ALA A 177 -18.92 8.31 -16.95
N ALA A 178 -19.25 8.92 -18.08
CA ALA A 178 -19.09 8.29 -19.38
C ALA A 178 -17.61 8.26 -19.78
N VAL A 179 -16.98 7.11 -19.61
CA VAL A 179 -15.59 6.85 -20.04
C VAL A 179 -15.60 5.86 -21.20
N VAL A 180 -14.88 6.20 -22.26
CA VAL A 180 -14.71 5.34 -23.42
C VAL A 180 -13.30 4.78 -23.44
N LEU A 181 -13.18 3.44 -23.39
CA LEU A 181 -11.91 2.76 -23.56
C LEU A 181 -11.49 2.81 -25.04
N THR A 182 -10.25 3.19 -25.29
CA THR A 182 -9.67 3.21 -26.64
C THR A 182 -9.23 1.84 -27.12
N ASP A 183 -8.84 0.98 -26.16
CA ASP A 183 -8.32 -0.35 -26.45
C ASP A 183 -9.41 -1.42 -26.38
N SER A 184 -9.27 -2.43 -27.24
CA SER A 184 -10.02 -3.68 -27.15
C SER A 184 -9.07 -4.83 -26.82
N ILE A 185 -9.61 -5.90 -26.22
CA ILE A 185 -8.85 -7.12 -25.99
C ILE A 185 -8.62 -7.83 -27.31
N GLN A 186 -7.43 -7.62 -27.90
CA GLN A 186 -7.02 -8.26 -29.14
C GLN A 186 -5.87 -9.24 -28.90
N LYS A 187 -5.69 -10.17 -29.83
CA LYS A 187 -4.59 -11.12 -29.84
C LYS A 187 -3.26 -10.37 -29.96
N VAL A 188 -2.53 -10.24 -28.87
CA VAL A 188 -1.16 -9.72 -28.87
C VAL A 188 -0.25 -10.84 -28.35
N LEU A 189 0.48 -11.47 -29.25
CA LEU A 189 1.49 -12.48 -28.90
C LEU A 189 2.86 -11.78 -28.82
N TRP A 190 3.11 -11.09 -27.73
CA TRP A 190 4.42 -10.56 -27.41
C TRP A 190 4.85 -11.10 -26.04
N VAL A 191 5.94 -11.84 -26.01
CA VAL A 191 6.52 -12.35 -24.77
C VAL A 191 7.69 -11.45 -24.40
N PRO A 192 7.69 -10.79 -23.23
CA PRO A 192 8.81 -9.97 -22.81
C PRO A 192 10.07 -10.81 -22.65
N LYS A 193 11.23 -10.17 -22.66
CA LYS A 193 12.49 -10.85 -22.34
C LYS A 193 12.55 -11.13 -20.84
N GLN A 194 13.03 -12.32 -20.48
CA GLN A 194 13.27 -12.64 -19.09
C GLN A 194 14.39 -11.76 -18.52
N GLU A 195 14.09 -11.05 -17.45
CA GLU A 195 15.03 -10.21 -16.73
C GLU A 195 15.58 -10.93 -15.49
N GLY A 196 16.84 -10.66 -15.15
CA GLY A 196 17.48 -11.28 -14.00
C GLY A 196 17.08 -10.66 -12.66
N LEU A 197 17.17 -11.47 -11.58
CA LEU A 197 16.86 -11.04 -10.21
C LEU A 197 17.61 -9.76 -9.79
N ASN A 198 18.88 -9.61 -10.14
CA ASN A 198 19.67 -8.44 -9.73
C ASN A 198 19.06 -7.14 -10.23
N LYS A 199 18.58 -7.13 -11.48
CA LYS A 199 17.92 -5.94 -12.05
C LYS A 199 16.62 -5.60 -11.32
N ALA A 200 15.85 -6.60 -10.93
CA ALA A 200 14.64 -6.40 -10.12
C ALA A 200 14.99 -5.83 -8.73
N LEU A 201 16.03 -6.37 -8.07
CA LEU A 201 16.46 -5.89 -6.75
C LEU A 201 16.99 -4.45 -6.78
N GLU A 202 17.61 -4.01 -7.89
CA GLU A 202 18.09 -2.63 -8.06
C GLU A 202 16.92 -1.65 -8.24
N ARG A 203 15.83 -2.07 -8.89
CA ARG A 203 14.68 -1.21 -9.22
C ARG A 203 13.62 -1.18 -8.12
N ARG A 204 13.46 -2.26 -7.38
CA ARG A 204 12.38 -2.40 -6.40
C ARG A 204 12.58 -1.48 -5.19
N ALA A 205 11.65 -0.57 -5.01
CA ALA A 205 11.66 0.41 -3.92
C ALA A 205 11.55 -0.26 -2.53
N ASP A 206 10.81 -1.36 -2.40
CA ASP A 206 10.70 -2.13 -1.15
C ASP A 206 12.05 -2.75 -0.74
N TYR A 207 12.81 -3.29 -1.69
CA TYR A 207 14.13 -3.87 -1.41
C TYR A 207 15.17 -2.79 -1.08
N GLN A 208 15.16 -1.65 -1.78
CA GLN A 208 16.00 -0.49 -1.47
C GLN A 208 15.68 0.09 -0.09
N SER A 209 14.41 0.16 0.27
CA SER A 209 13.95 0.54 1.61
C SER A 209 14.49 -0.40 2.70
N ALA A 210 14.50 -1.72 2.45
CA ALA A 210 15.05 -2.69 3.38
C ALA A 210 16.58 -2.51 3.59
N ILE A 211 17.33 -2.16 2.55
CA ILE A 211 18.76 -1.84 2.65
C ILE A 211 18.98 -0.60 3.55
N MET A 212 18.22 0.48 3.31
CA MET A 212 18.28 1.70 4.14
C MET A 212 17.83 1.42 5.59
N GLY A 213 16.88 0.50 5.79
CA GLY A 213 16.45 0.04 7.10
C GLY A 213 17.57 -0.60 7.94
N ILE A 214 18.48 -1.35 7.30
CA ILE A 214 19.67 -1.91 7.96
C ILE A 214 20.63 -0.79 8.36
N GLU A 215 20.87 0.18 7.46
CA GLU A 215 21.75 1.31 7.76
C GLU A 215 21.20 2.15 8.93
N MET A 216 19.90 2.38 8.96
CA MET A 216 19.23 3.04 10.07
C MET A 216 19.38 2.27 11.39
N ALA A 217 19.26 0.93 11.39
CA ALA A 217 19.46 0.10 12.56
C ALA A 217 20.92 0.14 13.08
N LYS A 218 21.91 0.24 12.18
CA LYS A 218 23.31 0.46 12.53
C LYS A 218 23.53 1.78 13.24
N LEU A 219 22.94 2.87 12.71
CA LEU A 219 23.00 4.18 13.35
C LEU A 219 22.32 4.16 14.73
N GLN A 220 21.20 3.46 14.88
CA GLN A 220 20.53 3.28 16.17
C GLN A 220 21.39 2.51 17.18
N THR A 221 22.11 1.47 16.72
CA THR A 221 23.09 0.76 17.56
C THR A 221 24.20 1.69 18.03
N ASP A 222 24.69 2.55 17.16
CA ASP A 222 25.71 3.53 17.51
C ASP A 222 25.17 4.63 18.43
N MET A 223 23.91 5.03 18.28
CA MET A 223 23.24 5.96 19.21
C MET A 223 23.09 5.32 20.60
N ALA A 224 22.77 4.03 20.67
CA ALA A 224 22.74 3.31 21.94
C ALA A 224 24.11 3.32 22.66
N ARG A 225 25.19 3.24 21.91
CA ARG A 225 26.57 3.39 22.48
C ARG A 225 26.85 4.82 22.90
N SER A 226 26.37 5.82 22.14
CA SER A 226 26.60 7.24 22.41
C SER A 226 26.06 7.68 23.77
N LYS A 227 25.00 7.05 24.27
CA LYS A 227 24.42 7.33 25.60
C LYS A 227 25.40 7.12 26.76
N TYR A 228 26.41 6.31 26.55
CA TYR A 228 27.41 5.95 27.56
C TYR A 228 28.76 6.67 27.37
N LEU A 229 28.81 7.63 26.45
CA LEU A 229 29.92 8.56 26.28
C LEU A 229 29.69 9.82 27.10
N PRO A 230 30.77 10.54 27.49
CA PRO A 230 30.63 11.83 28.14
C PRO A 230 29.73 12.77 27.34
N GLN A 231 28.88 13.53 28.02
CA GLN A 231 27.98 14.52 27.40
C GLN A 231 28.30 15.88 27.99
N LEU A 232 28.41 16.90 27.14
CA LEU A 232 28.65 18.28 27.50
C LEU A 232 27.52 19.12 26.99
N ALA A 233 26.87 19.86 27.89
CA ALA A 233 25.87 20.86 27.55
C ALA A 233 26.25 22.20 28.18
N VAL A 234 25.91 23.29 27.51
CA VAL A 234 25.96 24.63 28.05
C VAL A 234 24.55 25.23 28.04
N GLY A 235 24.24 26.03 29.03
CA GLY A 235 22.92 26.63 29.12
C GLY A 235 22.95 28.00 29.78
N ILE A 236 21.93 28.78 29.45
CA ILE A 236 21.61 30.02 30.11
C ILE A 236 20.15 29.97 30.52
N LYS A 237 19.89 30.36 31.77
CA LYS A 237 18.56 30.40 32.34
C LYS A 237 18.29 31.79 32.90
N GLU A 238 17.13 32.28 32.65
CA GLU A 238 16.59 33.48 33.22
C GLU A 238 15.42 33.14 34.09
N LYS A 239 15.49 33.49 35.37
CA LYS A 239 14.42 33.25 36.34
C LYS A 239 13.95 34.56 36.93
N TYR A 240 12.65 34.80 36.90
CA TYR A 240 12.00 35.86 37.66
C TYR A 240 11.12 35.23 38.73
N GLY A 241 11.37 35.61 39.99
CA GLY A 241 10.58 35.04 41.08
C GLY A 241 11.17 35.30 42.44
N THR A 242 10.49 34.77 43.45
CA THR A 242 10.98 34.77 44.82
C THR A 242 11.92 33.58 45.04
N THR A 243 12.91 33.73 45.91
CA THR A 243 13.80 32.64 46.34
C THR A 243 13.80 32.54 47.88
N LEU A 244 14.03 31.33 48.40
CA LEU A 244 14.13 31.06 49.84
C LEU A 244 15.17 31.93 50.58
N LEU A 245 16.20 32.39 49.83
CA LEU A 245 17.25 33.23 50.39
C LEU A 245 16.88 34.70 50.42
N ASN A 246 15.74 35.08 49.81
CA ASN A 246 15.31 36.48 49.76
C ASN A 246 14.35 36.79 50.91
N VAL A 247 14.90 37.24 52.02
CA VAL A 247 14.17 37.58 53.26
C VAL A 247 13.08 38.62 53.04
N ASP A 248 13.23 39.46 52.02
CA ASP A 248 12.31 40.57 51.68
C ASP A 248 11.06 40.10 50.89
N GLY A 249 10.97 38.82 50.49
CA GLY A 249 9.85 38.28 49.73
C GLY A 249 9.60 38.91 48.36
N LYS A 250 10.56 39.68 47.82
CA LYS A 250 10.44 40.36 46.52
C LYS A 250 10.93 39.48 45.40
N ALA A 251 10.16 39.41 44.32
CA ALA A 251 10.60 38.74 43.08
C ALA A 251 11.78 39.51 42.46
N GLN A 252 12.80 38.76 42.03
CA GLN A 252 13.99 39.29 41.38
C GLN A 252 14.31 38.50 40.12
N TRP A 253 15.02 39.17 39.19
CA TRP A 253 15.61 38.53 38.03
C TRP A 253 16.93 37.85 38.42
N ALA A 254 17.11 36.62 37.98
CA ALA A 254 18.36 35.88 38.16
C ALA A 254 18.77 35.23 36.85
N THR A 255 19.86 35.70 36.27
CA THR A 255 20.47 35.07 35.10
C THR A 255 21.52 34.07 35.53
N THR A 256 21.41 32.82 35.09
CA THR A 256 22.38 31.77 35.40
C THR A 256 22.92 31.19 34.09
N ALA A 257 24.21 31.32 33.85
CA ALA A 257 24.92 30.58 32.82
C ALA A 257 25.63 29.39 33.45
N TYR A 258 25.50 28.21 32.81
CA TYR A 258 26.10 26.97 33.33
C TYR A 258 26.65 26.08 32.23
N ALA A 259 27.63 25.29 32.60
CA ALA A 259 28.13 24.18 31.77
C ALA A 259 27.94 22.88 32.59
N GLN A 260 27.39 21.88 31.96
CA GLN A 260 27.14 20.58 32.56
C GLN A 260 27.88 19.49 31.81
N ILE A 261 28.67 18.70 32.55
CA ILE A 261 29.28 17.49 32.03
C ILE A 261 28.66 16.31 32.71
N ASN A 262 28.13 15.38 31.92
CA ASN A 262 27.59 14.12 32.43
C ASN A 262 28.47 12.97 31.91
N ILE A 263 29.11 12.26 32.84
CA ILE A 263 30.00 11.13 32.52
C ILE A 263 29.39 9.88 33.19
N PRO A 264 28.77 8.98 32.42
CA PRO A 264 28.24 7.73 32.96
C PRO A 264 29.40 6.77 33.26
N VAL A 265 29.66 6.53 34.58
CA VAL A 265 30.83 5.72 35.02
C VAL A 265 30.47 4.25 35.17
N PHE A 266 29.30 3.93 35.72
CA PHE A 266 28.90 2.55 35.97
C PHE A 266 27.39 2.35 35.97
N HIS A 267 26.90 1.35 35.18
CA HIS A 267 25.48 1.06 35.03
C HIS A 267 25.15 -0.44 35.11
N TRP A 268 25.78 -1.18 36.02
CA TRP A 268 25.47 -2.61 36.28
C TRP A 268 25.23 -3.49 35.06
N GLY A 269 25.97 -3.27 33.97
CA GLY A 269 25.85 -4.01 32.72
C GLY A 269 24.74 -3.58 31.78
N GLU A 270 23.94 -2.57 32.10
CA GLU A 270 22.87 -2.01 31.28
C GLU A 270 23.37 -1.62 29.88
N MET A 271 24.48 -0.92 29.78
CA MET A 271 25.14 -0.56 28.52
C MET A 271 25.32 -1.77 27.61
N ARG A 272 25.89 -2.85 28.14
CA ARG A 272 26.17 -4.05 27.36
C ARG A 272 24.88 -4.69 26.83
N GLN A 273 23.82 -4.71 27.66
CA GLN A 273 22.54 -5.30 27.28
C GLN A 273 21.81 -4.41 26.25
N ASN A 274 21.79 -3.09 26.42
CA ASN A 274 21.18 -2.17 25.47
C ASN A 274 21.86 -2.21 24.09
N VAL A 275 23.19 -2.24 24.05
CA VAL A 275 23.94 -2.39 22.79
C VAL A 275 23.70 -3.77 22.16
N ARG A 276 23.59 -4.83 22.99
CA ARG A 276 23.28 -6.17 22.50
C ARG A 276 21.87 -6.23 21.91
N LEU A 277 20.90 -5.61 22.57
CA LEU A 277 19.52 -5.50 22.05
C LEU A 277 19.50 -4.81 20.69
N SER A 278 20.15 -3.64 20.56
CA SER A 278 20.22 -2.90 19.30
C SER A 278 20.90 -3.70 18.19
N ARG A 279 21.99 -4.44 18.50
CA ARG A 279 22.63 -5.35 17.54
C ARG A 279 21.73 -6.50 17.10
N THR A 280 20.90 -7.03 18.00
CA THR A 280 19.93 -8.05 17.65
C THR A 280 18.88 -7.48 16.69
N GLN A 281 18.42 -6.23 16.89
CA GLN A 281 17.53 -5.53 15.97
C GLN A 281 18.19 -5.30 14.60
N GLU A 282 19.47 -4.92 14.55
CA GLU A 282 20.23 -4.81 13.31
C GLU A 282 20.26 -6.15 12.56
N TRP A 283 20.60 -7.24 13.24
CA TRP A 283 20.59 -8.59 12.67
C TRP A 283 19.19 -9.01 12.18
N THR A 284 18.14 -8.66 12.92
CA THR A 284 16.76 -8.90 12.47
C THR A 284 16.49 -8.21 11.14
N LYS A 285 16.95 -6.96 10.95
CA LYS A 285 16.80 -6.25 9.67
C LYS A 285 17.59 -6.90 8.53
N GLU A 286 18.75 -7.47 8.80
CA GLU A 286 19.51 -8.24 7.80
C GLU A 286 18.76 -9.51 7.37
N LEU A 287 18.13 -10.22 8.32
CA LEU A 287 17.32 -11.40 8.01
C LEU A 287 16.05 -11.01 7.23
N GLU A 288 15.35 -9.94 7.62
CA GLU A 288 14.19 -9.41 6.90
C GLU A 288 14.54 -9.09 5.43
N ARG A 289 15.69 -8.43 5.18
CA ARG A 289 16.15 -8.18 3.81
C ARG A 289 16.45 -9.50 3.06
N SER A 290 17.05 -10.50 3.72
CA SER A 290 17.29 -11.80 3.08
C SER A 290 15.99 -12.51 2.71
N GLN A 291 15.02 -12.51 3.60
CA GLN A 291 13.68 -13.05 3.34
C GLN A 291 12.99 -12.32 2.19
N LEU A 292 13.09 -10.98 2.19
CA LEU A 292 12.52 -10.17 1.10
C LEU A 292 13.17 -10.49 -0.25
N LYS A 293 14.51 -10.70 -0.28
CA LYS A 293 15.22 -11.13 -1.50
C LYS A 293 14.69 -12.47 -2.02
N ASP A 294 14.47 -13.45 -1.13
CA ASP A 294 13.93 -14.76 -1.52
C ASP A 294 12.48 -14.64 -2.00
N GLN A 295 11.68 -13.78 -1.36
CA GLN A 295 10.32 -13.47 -1.79
C GLN A 295 10.30 -12.82 -3.18
N VAL A 296 11.13 -11.80 -3.42
CA VAL A 296 11.26 -11.14 -4.73
C VAL A 296 11.68 -12.15 -5.81
N SER A 297 12.62 -13.04 -5.49
CA SER A 297 13.03 -14.10 -6.41
C SER A 297 11.89 -15.02 -6.79
N LYS A 298 11.09 -15.42 -5.81
CA LYS A 298 9.89 -16.24 -6.02
C LYS A 298 8.83 -15.50 -6.83
N GLU A 299 8.53 -14.25 -6.49
CA GLU A 299 7.54 -13.42 -7.20
C GLU A 299 7.92 -13.25 -8.68
N LEU A 300 9.17 -12.87 -8.94
CA LEU A 300 9.67 -12.68 -10.30
C LEU A 300 9.60 -13.97 -11.13
N ASN A 301 10.04 -15.09 -10.55
CA ASN A 301 10.00 -16.39 -11.24
C ASN A 301 8.57 -16.84 -11.51
N ASN A 302 7.67 -16.72 -10.53
CA ASN A 302 6.28 -17.09 -10.69
C ASN A 302 5.58 -16.23 -11.74
N ALA A 303 5.78 -14.90 -11.72
CA ALA A 303 5.23 -13.99 -12.71
C ALA A 303 5.73 -14.33 -14.12
N TRP A 304 7.03 -14.62 -14.28
CA TRP A 304 7.59 -15.05 -15.55
C TRP A 304 6.97 -16.36 -16.06
N VAL A 305 6.93 -17.40 -15.21
CA VAL A 305 6.33 -18.69 -15.57
C VAL A 305 4.87 -18.51 -15.97
N ASN A 306 4.13 -17.68 -15.25
CA ASN A 306 2.72 -17.37 -15.53
C ASN A 306 2.55 -16.72 -16.91
N VAL A 307 3.38 -15.75 -17.28
CA VAL A 307 3.36 -15.13 -18.63
C VAL A 307 3.58 -16.20 -19.72
N ILE A 308 4.57 -17.08 -19.56
CA ILE A 308 4.87 -18.13 -20.54
C ILE A 308 3.70 -19.13 -20.66
N GLU A 309 3.15 -19.57 -19.53
CA GLU A 309 2.03 -20.54 -19.54
C GLU A 309 0.77 -19.94 -20.17
N ILE A 310 0.43 -18.69 -19.85
CA ILE A 310 -0.73 -18.04 -20.47
C ILE A 310 -0.51 -17.77 -21.95
N SER A 311 0.72 -17.44 -22.38
CA SER A 311 1.02 -17.26 -23.82
C SER A 311 0.77 -18.51 -24.63
N LYS A 312 1.11 -19.71 -24.10
CA LYS A 312 0.78 -21.02 -24.71
C LYS A 312 -0.73 -21.28 -24.72
N LYS A 313 -1.43 -20.92 -23.63
CA LYS A 313 -2.90 -21.04 -23.58
C LYS A 313 -3.59 -20.19 -24.61
N LEU A 314 -3.08 -18.98 -24.89
CA LEU A 314 -3.63 -18.11 -25.94
C LEU A 314 -3.69 -18.80 -27.31
N GLU A 315 -2.63 -19.45 -27.72
CA GLU A 315 -2.60 -20.17 -29.00
C GLU A 315 -3.68 -21.26 -29.06
N SER A 316 -3.80 -22.03 -27.96
CA SER A 316 -4.77 -23.12 -27.87
C SER A 316 -6.23 -22.63 -27.90
N VAL A 317 -6.54 -21.53 -27.17
CA VAL A 317 -7.93 -21.04 -27.13
C VAL A 317 -8.35 -20.37 -28.43
N TYR A 318 -7.44 -19.74 -29.16
CA TYR A 318 -7.74 -19.21 -30.50
C TYR A 318 -7.99 -20.33 -31.49
N SER A 319 -7.15 -21.37 -31.51
CA SER A 319 -7.40 -22.56 -32.35
C SER A 319 -8.75 -23.23 -32.01
N SER A 320 -9.08 -23.33 -30.72
CA SER A 320 -10.38 -23.88 -30.29
C SER A 320 -11.56 -23.01 -30.74
N LEU A 321 -11.42 -21.67 -30.72
CA LEU A 321 -12.44 -20.75 -31.20
C LEU A 321 -12.66 -20.93 -32.74
N ASP A 322 -11.58 -21.03 -33.54
CA ASP A 322 -11.69 -21.23 -34.98
C ASP A 322 -12.43 -22.54 -35.29
N ILE A 323 -12.05 -23.66 -34.65
CA ILE A 323 -12.74 -24.95 -34.76
C ILE A 323 -14.22 -24.85 -34.37
N ALA A 324 -14.54 -24.20 -33.26
CA ALA A 324 -15.91 -24.06 -32.80
C ALA A 324 -16.76 -23.19 -33.73
N LYS A 325 -16.16 -22.15 -34.34
CA LYS A 325 -16.80 -21.29 -35.36
C LYS A 325 -17.13 -22.06 -36.60
N ASP A 326 -16.18 -22.85 -37.13
CA ASP A 326 -16.39 -23.70 -38.32
C ASP A 326 -17.45 -24.74 -38.03
N ASN A 327 -17.42 -25.38 -36.87
CA ASN A 327 -18.44 -26.35 -36.46
C ASN A 327 -19.85 -25.70 -36.39
N LEU A 328 -19.99 -24.52 -35.83
CA LEU A 328 -21.27 -23.80 -35.81
C LEU A 328 -21.76 -23.48 -37.21
N THR A 329 -20.86 -23.02 -38.06
CA THR A 329 -21.21 -22.68 -39.46
C THR A 329 -21.70 -23.90 -40.24
N LEU A 330 -21.00 -25.06 -40.14
CA LEU A 330 -21.37 -26.31 -40.78
C LEU A 330 -22.70 -26.89 -40.25
N ASN A 331 -22.91 -26.87 -38.91
CA ASN A 331 -24.16 -27.34 -38.34
C ASN A 331 -25.36 -26.46 -38.74
N THR A 332 -25.17 -25.14 -38.74
CA THR A 332 -26.22 -24.20 -39.16
C THR A 332 -26.58 -24.41 -40.65
N PHE A 333 -25.58 -24.58 -41.53
CA PHE A 333 -25.80 -24.89 -42.92
C PHE A 333 -26.54 -26.22 -43.11
N SER A 334 -26.08 -27.29 -42.46
CA SER A 334 -26.69 -28.63 -42.54
C SER A 334 -28.13 -28.68 -42.01
N TYR A 335 -28.42 -27.92 -40.93
CA TYR A 335 -29.78 -27.73 -40.42
C TYR A 335 -30.68 -27.04 -41.46
N ASN A 336 -30.18 -26.01 -42.10
CA ASN A 336 -30.95 -25.30 -43.14
C ASN A 336 -31.29 -26.18 -44.31
N GLU A 337 -30.39 -27.11 -44.68
CA GLU A 337 -30.60 -28.15 -45.69
C GLU A 337 -31.49 -29.30 -45.22
N GLY A 338 -31.95 -29.30 -43.96
CA GLY A 338 -32.77 -30.37 -43.37
C GLY A 338 -32.02 -31.69 -43.07
N LYS A 339 -30.67 -31.64 -43.02
CA LYS A 339 -29.80 -32.81 -42.83
C LYS A 339 -29.50 -33.13 -41.34
N LEU A 340 -29.66 -32.13 -40.47
CA LEU A 340 -29.37 -32.25 -39.05
C LEU A 340 -30.56 -31.72 -38.19
N PRO A 341 -30.79 -32.25 -37.00
CA PRO A 341 -31.76 -31.72 -36.06
C PRO A 341 -31.27 -30.42 -35.42
N ILE A 342 -32.23 -29.61 -34.89
CA ILE A 342 -31.97 -28.33 -34.26
C ILE A 342 -31.02 -28.41 -33.04
N ILE A 343 -31.07 -29.55 -32.32
CA ILE A 343 -30.24 -29.75 -31.11
C ILE A 343 -28.74 -29.71 -31.41
N ASP A 344 -28.32 -30.09 -32.62
CA ASP A 344 -26.89 -30.03 -33.04
C ASP A 344 -26.46 -28.57 -33.25
N VAL A 345 -27.32 -27.75 -33.82
CA VAL A 345 -27.06 -26.29 -33.94
C VAL A 345 -26.96 -25.64 -32.57
N LEU A 346 -27.88 -25.93 -31.68
CA LEU A 346 -27.87 -25.39 -30.30
C LEU A 346 -26.61 -25.83 -29.53
N SER A 347 -26.20 -27.09 -29.70
CA SER A 347 -24.96 -27.60 -29.10
C SER A 347 -23.70 -26.91 -29.66
N ALA A 348 -23.65 -26.68 -30.96
CA ALA A 348 -22.57 -25.96 -31.62
C ALA A 348 -22.52 -24.47 -31.18
N GLN A 349 -23.71 -23.83 -30.97
CA GLN A 349 -23.77 -22.47 -30.40
C GLN A 349 -23.19 -22.39 -29.00
N VAL A 350 -23.50 -23.37 -28.11
CA VAL A 350 -22.91 -23.44 -26.76
C VAL A 350 -21.39 -23.53 -26.84
N SER A 351 -20.90 -24.45 -27.67
CA SER A 351 -19.46 -24.70 -27.84
C SER A 351 -18.73 -23.44 -28.35
N TRP A 352 -19.31 -22.75 -29.33
CA TRP A 352 -18.74 -21.52 -29.87
C TRP A 352 -18.75 -20.39 -28.82
N LEU A 353 -19.85 -20.18 -28.11
CA LEU A 353 -19.95 -19.16 -27.05
C LEU A 353 -18.92 -19.41 -25.93
N GLN A 354 -18.77 -20.68 -25.50
CA GLN A 354 -17.77 -21.06 -24.50
C GLN A 354 -16.35 -20.83 -25.00
N ALA A 355 -16.05 -21.19 -26.25
CA ALA A 355 -14.71 -20.97 -26.83
C ALA A 355 -14.39 -19.48 -26.93
N TYR A 356 -15.34 -18.63 -27.31
CA TYR A 356 -15.14 -17.19 -27.37
C TYR A 356 -14.94 -16.60 -25.97
N THR A 357 -15.75 -17.00 -24.99
CA THR A 357 -15.60 -16.58 -23.58
C THR A 357 -14.22 -16.96 -23.04
N ASN A 358 -13.72 -18.14 -23.38
CA ASN A 358 -12.37 -18.59 -23.00
C ASN A 358 -11.30 -17.69 -23.64
N VAL A 359 -11.46 -17.29 -24.91
CA VAL A 359 -10.53 -16.34 -25.57
C VAL A 359 -10.48 -15.01 -24.84
N VAL A 360 -11.63 -14.43 -24.52
CA VAL A 360 -11.67 -13.15 -23.75
C VAL A 360 -11.01 -13.31 -22.38
N SER A 361 -11.34 -14.38 -21.65
CA SER A 361 -10.78 -14.66 -20.33
C SER A 361 -9.26 -14.83 -20.34
N VAL A 362 -8.73 -15.62 -21.30
CA VAL A 362 -7.28 -15.86 -21.38
C VAL A 362 -6.52 -14.62 -21.87
N ASN A 363 -7.09 -13.82 -22.77
CA ASN A 363 -6.50 -12.52 -23.13
C ASN A 363 -6.44 -11.57 -21.93
N TYR A 364 -7.49 -11.49 -21.12
CA TYR A 364 -7.47 -10.72 -19.87
C TYR A 364 -6.38 -11.22 -18.92
N GLN A 365 -6.32 -12.54 -18.68
CA GLN A 365 -5.29 -13.14 -17.85
C GLN A 365 -3.88 -12.83 -18.36
N TYR A 366 -3.68 -12.82 -19.67
CA TYR A 366 -2.39 -12.48 -20.27
C TYR A 366 -1.99 -11.02 -19.99
N LYS A 367 -2.92 -10.07 -20.12
CA LYS A 367 -2.66 -8.65 -19.80
C LYS A 367 -2.34 -8.46 -18.32
N VAL A 368 -3.08 -9.14 -17.42
CA VAL A 368 -2.81 -9.12 -15.98
C VAL A 368 -1.44 -9.73 -15.66
N ALA A 369 -1.08 -10.86 -16.29
CA ALA A 369 0.23 -11.48 -16.09
C ALA A 369 1.39 -10.60 -16.54
N LEU A 370 1.23 -9.84 -17.63
CA LEU A 370 2.22 -8.86 -18.07
C LEU A 370 2.37 -7.72 -17.06
N ALA A 371 1.27 -7.19 -16.53
CA ALA A 371 1.29 -6.17 -15.51
C ALA A 371 1.91 -6.68 -14.19
N GLU A 372 1.63 -7.92 -13.79
CA GLU A 372 2.22 -8.59 -12.64
C GLU A 372 3.74 -8.77 -12.80
N TYR A 373 4.18 -9.18 -13.99
CA TYR A 373 5.61 -9.31 -14.29
C TYR A 373 6.32 -7.96 -14.26
N ALA A 374 5.73 -6.92 -14.83
CA ALA A 374 6.26 -5.55 -14.77
C ALA A 374 6.38 -5.04 -13.32
N LYS A 375 5.36 -5.28 -12.49
CA LYS A 375 5.39 -4.98 -11.05
C LYS A 375 6.49 -5.76 -10.33
N ALA A 376 6.65 -7.06 -10.60
CA ALA A 376 7.68 -7.90 -9.99
C ALA A 376 9.11 -7.44 -10.33
N LEU A 377 9.29 -6.77 -11.46
CA LEU A 377 10.56 -6.14 -11.88
C LEU A 377 10.84 -4.79 -11.20
N GLY A 378 9.88 -4.22 -10.46
CA GLY A 378 10.00 -2.89 -9.86
C GLY A 378 9.47 -1.76 -10.74
N GLY A 379 8.37 -2.02 -11.45
CA GLY A 379 7.71 -1.09 -12.35
C GLY A 379 8.25 -1.12 -13.79
N THR A 380 7.49 -0.52 -14.71
CA THR A 380 7.94 -0.28 -16.10
C THR A 380 8.96 0.87 -16.12
N ASP A 381 9.91 0.84 -17.06
CA ASP A 381 10.83 1.96 -17.30
C ASP A 381 10.03 3.26 -17.43
N ARG A 382 10.19 4.16 -16.45
CA ARG A 382 9.60 5.50 -16.45
C ARG A 382 10.41 6.42 -17.35
#